data_dff4b54b4b1f3c63b58c1110ec4c8ff2
#
_entry.id   dff4b54b4b1f3c63b58c1110ec4c8ff2
#
_cell.length_a   1.000
_cell.length_b   1.000
_cell.length_c   1.000
_cell.angle_alpha   90.00
_cell.angle_beta   90.00
_cell.angle_gamma   90.00
#
_symmetry.space_group_name_H-M   'P 1'
#
loop_
_entity.id
_entity.type
_entity.pdbx_description
1 polymer ?
#
loop_
_entity_poly.entity_id
_entity_poly.type
_entity_poly.pdbx_seq_one_letter_code
_entity_poly.pdbx_strand_id
1 'polypeptide(L)'
;MNNNYTLITGASSGIGKALAEEFAAHGKNLILVARNKEKLETVKHNILSVCNIDIKLFSFDLSDPVAIDKLHSACKSNQLTVECLINNAGIGAEGEFTDIALEKQQNIIQLNISALVKMCYLFLPDMKSNGNGIVANIASTTAFVPFAYEAVYSSSKAFVMSFSQALHEEYKKYGITVATICPGVTNTDFFASAGFRLQNFNGADPKDFAKFAYRAIQNRKVFSIHRFSNKLIALWAKIFPRNFVRIVSAKMSK
;
A
#
# COMPACT_ATOMS: atom_id res chain seq x y z
N MET A 1 6.97 14.66 -24.41
CA MET A 1 5.99 13.90 -23.60
C MET A 1 6.45 13.96 -22.15
N ASN A 2 5.55 14.12 -21.21
CA ASN A 2 5.92 14.13 -19.78
C ASN A 2 6.25 12.70 -19.35
N ASN A 3 7.53 12.42 -19.06
CA ASN A 3 8.00 11.08 -18.65
C ASN A 3 7.83 10.82 -17.14
N ASN A 4 6.97 11.59 -16.47
CA ASN A 4 6.68 11.43 -15.05
C ASN A 4 5.51 10.45 -14.84
N TYR A 5 5.73 9.47 -13.99
CA TYR A 5 4.78 8.38 -13.73
C TYR A 5 4.49 8.23 -12.25
N THR A 6 3.28 7.78 -11.97
CA THR A 6 2.90 7.18 -10.67
C THR A 6 3.03 5.67 -10.79
N LEU A 7 3.91 5.06 -10.01
CA LEU A 7 4.07 3.61 -9.91
C LEU A 7 3.18 3.07 -8.79
N ILE A 8 2.31 2.12 -9.13
CA ILE A 8 1.37 1.51 -8.18
C ILE A 8 1.59 0.01 -8.14
N THR A 9 1.95 -0.52 -6.97
CA THR A 9 2.09 -1.96 -6.75
C THR A 9 0.77 -2.59 -6.32
N GLY A 10 0.53 -3.86 -6.68
CA GLY A 10 -0.75 -4.53 -6.43
C GLY A 10 -1.91 -3.93 -7.22
N ALA A 11 -1.64 -3.41 -8.42
CA ALA A 11 -2.59 -2.62 -9.21
C ALA A 11 -3.66 -3.43 -9.95
N SER A 12 -3.65 -4.77 -9.87
CA SER A 12 -4.55 -5.64 -10.63
C SER A 12 -5.95 -5.80 -10.02
N SER A 13 -6.16 -5.40 -8.75
CA SER A 13 -7.45 -5.55 -8.05
C SER A 13 -7.56 -4.61 -6.84
N GLY A 14 -8.74 -4.57 -6.23
CA GLY A 14 -8.99 -3.93 -4.95
C GLY A 14 -8.56 -2.47 -4.89
N ILE A 15 -7.87 -2.11 -3.80
CA ILE A 15 -7.38 -0.74 -3.55
C ILE A 15 -6.40 -0.29 -4.65
N GLY A 16 -5.48 -1.15 -5.09
CA GLY A 16 -4.50 -0.79 -6.11
C GLY A 16 -5.12 -0.45 -7.45
N LYS A 17 -6.13 -1.22 -7.89
CA LYS A 17 -6.93 -0.90 -9.08
C LYS A 17 -7.67 0.42 -8.93
N ALA A 18 -8.35 0.63 -7.81
CA ALA A 18 -9.08 1.88 -7.56
C ALA A 18 -8.15 3.10 -7.52
N LEU A 19 -6.94 2.96 -6.96
CA LEU A 19 -5.91 3.99 -7.00
C LEU A 19 -5.47 4.29 -8.45
N ALA A 20 -5.25 3.25 -9.26
CA ALA A 20 -4.89 3.43 -10.67
C ALA A 20 -5.95 4.20 -11.44
N GLU A 21 -7.23 3.84 -11.27
CA GLU A 21 -8.37 4.54 -11.86
C GLU A 21 -8.45 6.02 -11.42
N GLU A 22 -8.26 6.28 -10.12
CA GLU A 22 -8.32 7.65 -9.57
C GLU A 22 -7.17 8.52 -10.06
N PHE A 23 -5.92 8.01 -10.08
CA PHE A 23 -4.77 8.76 -10.59
C PHE A 23 -4.89 9.01 -12.09
N ALA A 24 -5.40 8.05 -12.86
CA ALA A 24 -5.67 8.19 -14.28
C ALA A 24 -6.71 9.27 -14.57
N ALA A 25 -7.80 9.33 -13.80
CA ALA A 25 -8.84 10.36 -13.93
C ALA A 25 -8.31 11.78 -13.71
N HIS A 26 -7.16 11.92 -13.06
CA HIS A 26 -6.45 13.18 -12.87
C HIS A 26 -5.26 13.35 -13.85
N GLY A 27 -5.24 12.62 -14.96
CA GLY A 27 -4.26 12.78 -16.04
C GLY A 27 -2.84 12.30 -15.70
N LYS A 28 -2.67 11.46 -14.67
CA LYS A 28 -1.35 10.93 -14.30
C LYS A 28 -1.00 9.70 -15.14
N ASN A 29 0.20 9.71 -15.74
CA ASN A 29 0.74 8.50 -16.38
C ASN A 29 1.05 7.44 -15.31
N LEU A 30 0.87 6.16 -15.66
CA LEU A 30 0.91 5.08 -14.69
C LEU A 30 1.93 4.01 -15.04
N ILE A 31 2.59 3.48 -14.02
CA ILE A 31 3.29 2.20 -14.04
C ILE A 31 2.52 1.27 -13.11
N LEU A 32 1.88 0.24 -13.67
CA LEU A 32 1.07 -0.71 -12.92
C LEU A 32 1.84 -2.02 -12.75
N VAL A 33 1.99 -2.45 -11.50
CA VAL A 33 2.77 -3.64 -11.15
C VAL A 33 1.90 -4.63 -10.39
N ALA A 34 1.81 -5.88 -10.87
CA ALA A 34 1.19 -7.01 -10.18
C ALA A 34 1.62 -8.33 -10.83
N ARG A 35 1.27 -9.47 -10.23
CA ARG A 35 1.63 -10.80 -10.76
C ARG A 35 0.81 -11.22 -11.98
N ASN A 36 -0.48 -10.91 -11.97
CA ASN A 36 -1.41 -11.35 -13.00
C ASN A 36 -1.44 -10.34 -14.16
N LYS A 37 -0.87 -10.73 -15.30
CA LYS A 37 -0.75 -9.91 -16.50
C LYS A 37 -2.13 -9.62 -17.12
N GLU A 38 -3.00 -10.61 -17.21
CA GLU A 38 -4.33 -10.46 -17.83
C GLU A 38 -5.19 -9.46 -17.06
N LYS A 39 -5.15 -9.52 -15.71
CA LYS A 39 -5.84 -8.52 -14.87
C LYS A 39 -5.26 -7.13 -15.04
N LEU A 40 -3.94 -6.98 -15.17
CA LEU A 40 -3.32 -5.68 -15.44
C LEU A 40 -3.74 -5.13 -16.81
N GLU A 41 -3.77 -5.96 -17.86
CA GLU A 41 -4.25 -5.55 -19.20
C GLU A 41 -5.72 -5.12 -19.17
N THR A 42 -6.56 -5.84 -18.40
CA THR A 42 -7.98 -5.45 -18.21
C THR A 42 -8.08 -4.08 -17.52
N VAL A 43 -7.30 -3.83 -16.47
CA VAL A 43 -7.28 -2.52 -15.78
C VAL A 43 -6.82 -1.43 -16.73
N LYS A 44 -5.74 -1.64 -17.48
CA LYS A 44 -5.23 -0.72 -18.49
C LYS A 44 -6.28 -0.40 -19.55
N HIS A 45 -6.91 -1.44 -20.13
CA HIS A 45 -7.95 -1.26 -21.14
C HIS A 45 -9.11 -0.39 -20.62
N ASN A 46 -9.61 -0.70 -19.42
CA ASN A 46 -10.70 0.07 -18.81
C ASN A 46 -10.32 1.53 -18.53
N ILE A 47 -9.09 1.80 -18.11
CA ILE A 47 -8.62 3.16 -17.89
C ILE A 47 -8.49 3.91 -19.21
N LEU A 48 -7.87 3.31 -20.23
CA LEU A 48 -7.64 3.95 -21.53
C LEU A 48 -8.92 4.16 -22.34
N SER A 49 -10.03 3.48 -22.02
CA SER A 49 -11.33 3.73 -22.63
C SER A 49 -11.94 5.08 -22.21
N VAL A 50 -11.47 5.69 -21.11
CA VAL A 50 -12.02 6.93 -20.54
C VAL A 50 -10.96 8.00 -20.23
N CYS A 51 -9.68 7.65 -20.27
CA CYS A 51 -8.57 8.55 -19.97
C CYS A 51 -7.51 8.53 -21.08
N ASN A 52 -6.98 9.70 -21.45
CA ASN A 52 -5.87 9.79 -22.40
C ASN A 52 -4.54 10.01 -21.66
N ILE A 53 -3.92 8.90 -21.22
CA ILE A 53 -2.66 8.85 -20.47
C ILE A 53 -1.78 7.72 -21.00
N ASP A 54 -0.49 7.73 -20.62
CA ASP A 54 0.39 6.58 -20.87
C ASP A 54 0.37 5.59 -19.69
N ILE A 55 0.28 4.29 -19.99
CA ILE A 55 0.29 3.22 -19.00
C ILE A 55 1.30 2.13 -19.38
N LYS A 56 2.28 1.93 -18.51
CA LYS A 56 3.24 0.83 -18.59
C LYS A 56 2.83 -0.28 -17.63
N LEU A 57 2.92 -1.53 -18.08
CA LEU A 57 2.59 -2.70 -17.28
C LEU A 57 3.84 -3.53 -17.01
N PHE A 58 4.01 -3.94 -15.75
CA PHE A 58 5.05 -4.89 -15.37
C PHE A 58 4.43 -6.05 -14.57
N SER A 59 4.50 -7.25 -15.16
CA SER A 59 4.03 -8.47 -14.50
C SER A 59 5.16 -9.08 -13.69
N PHE A 60 5.23 -8.74 -12.39
CA PHE A 60 6.26 -9.20 -11.46
C PHE A 60 5.66 -9.66 -10.14
N ASP A 61 6.24 -10.72 -9.57
CA ASP A 61 6.01 -11.08 -8.17
C ASP A 61 7.00 -10.31 -7.28
N LEU A 62 6.50 -9.34 -6.53
CA LEU A 62 7.35 -8.51 -5.67
C LEU A 62 7.80 -9.24 -4.39
N SER A 63 7.34 -10.47 -4.14
CA SER A 63 7.93 -11.33 -3.10
C SER A 63 9.29 -11.88 -3.53
N ASP A 64 9.60 -11.88 -4.84
CA ASP A 64 10.93 -12.15 -5.36
C ASP A 64 11.78 -10.87 -5.37
N PRO A 65 12.86 -10.79 -4.56
CA PRO A 65 13.72 -9.61 -4.54
C PRO A 65 14.37 -9.32 -5.91
N VAL A 66 14.63 -10.32 -6.74
CA VAL A 66 15.21 -10.13 -8.08
C VAL A 66 14.21 -9.46 -9.03
N ALA A 67 12.92 -9.74 -8.86
CA ALA A 67 11.88 -9.08 -9.66
C ALA A 67 11.81 -7.56 -9.40
N ILE A 68 12.13 -7.12 -8.17
CA ILE A 68 12.17 -5.68 -7.83
C ILE A 68 13.36 -4.99 -8.50
N ASP A 69 14.53 -5.64 -8.55
CA ASP A 69 15.69 -5.12 -9.29
C ASP A 69 15.39 -5.00 -10.79
N LYS A 70 14.73 -6.02 -11.37
CA LYS A 70 14.30 -6.00 -12.77
C LYS A 70 13.31 -4.87 -13.04
N LEU A 71 12.35 -4.63 -12.13
CA LEU A 71 11.39 -3.52 -12.26
C LEU A 71 12.10 -2.17 -12.29
N HIS A 72 13.01 -1.93 -11.33
CA HIS A 72 13.77 -0.68 -11.28
C HIS A 72 14.65 -0.50 -12.52
N SER A 73 15.37 -1.54 -12.94
CA SER A 73 16.19 -1.52 -14.15
C SER A 73 15.35 -1.27 -15.40
N ALA A 74 14.15 -1.86 -15.51
CA ALA A 74 13.23 -1.61 -16.61
C ALA A 74 12.72 -0.16 -16.64
N CYS A 75 12.44 0.44 -15.48
CA CYS A 75 12.10 1.85 -15.42
C CYS A 75 13.26 2.73 -15.93
N LYS A 76 14.50 2.43 -15.51
CA LYS A 76 15.69 3.17 -15.95
C LYS A 76 15.94 3.03 -17.45
N SER A 77 15.95 1.82 -17.98
CA SER A 77 16.24 1.56 -19.41
C SER A 77 15.19 2.17 -20.34
N ASN A 78 13.94 2.29 -19.89
CA ASN A 78 12.87 2.94 -20.64
C ASN A 78 12.74 4.45 -20.32
N GLN A 79 13.66 5.03 -19.55
CA GLN A 79 13.67 6.45 -19.16
C GLN A 79 12.36 6.91 -18.48
N LEU A 80 11.74 6.02 -17.67
CA LEU A 80 10.52 6.32 -16.92
C LEU A 80 10.88 6.96 -15.59
N THR A 81 10.49 8.20 -15.39
CA THR A 81 10.71 8.93 -14.14
C THR A 81 9.55 8.65 -13.17
N VAL A 82 9.83 7.97 -12.07
CA VAL A 82 8.82 7.71 -11.02
C VAL A 82 8.79 8.90 -10.05
N GLU A 83 7.81 9.79 -10.24
CA GLU A 83 7.59 10.94 -9.33
C GLU A 83 6.78 10.56 -8.09
N CYS A 84 5.93 9.52 -8.20
CA CYS A 84 5.12 9.02 -7.10
C CYS A 84 5.20 7.48 -7.06
N LEU A 85 5.68 6.92 -5.95
CA LEU A 85 5.71 5.48 -5.68
C LEU A 85 4.62 5.13 -4.69
N ILE A 86 3.66 4.29 -5.08
CA ILE A 86 2.59 3.80 -4.19
C ILE A 86 2.84 2.33 -3.89
N ASN A 87 3.39 2.05 -2.72
CA ASN A 87 3.56 0.71 -2.19
C ASN A 87 2.24 0.22 -1.58
N ASN A 88 1.41 -0.40 -2.43
CA ASN A 88 0.09 -0.92 -2.05
C ASN A 88 0.05 -2.45 -2.02
N ALA A 89 0.92 -3.15 -2.76
CA ALA A 89 0.95 -4.60 -2.74
C ALA A 89 1.09 -5.14 -1.31
N GLY A 90 0.29 -6.14 -0.98
CA GLY A 90 0.31 -6.76 0.33
C GLY A 90 -0.64 -7.94 0.40
N ILE A 91 -0.37 -8.83 1.33
CA ILE A 91 -1.19 -10.01 1.64
C ILE A 91 -1.40 -10.10 3.15
N GLY A 92 -2.39 -10.88 3.56
CA GLY A 92 -2.70 -11.13 4.96
C GLY A 92 -3.03 -12.59 5.23
N ALA A 93 -3.19 -12.91 6.49
CA ALA A 93 -3.74 -14.19 6.97
C ALA A 93 -4.40 -13.98 8.32
N GLU A 94 -5.50 -14.71 8.56
CA GLU A 94 -6.19 -14.80 9.83
C GLU A 94 -6.23 -16.26 10.29
N GLY A 95 -5.99 -16.50 11.58
CA GLY A 95 -6.01 -17.81 12.21
C GLY A 95 -5.09 -17.87 13.44
N GLU A 96 -5.16 -18.94 14.19
CA GLU A 96 -4.17 -19.19 15.25
C GLU A 96 -2.78 -19.26 14.63
N PHE A 97 -1.79 -18.72 15.35
CA PHE A 97 -0.45 -18.51 14.79
C PHE A 97 0.17 -19.80 14.22
N THR A 98 0.00 -20.92 14.90
CA THR A 98 0.55 -22.22 14.46
C THR A 98 -0.31 -22.94 13.43
N ASP A 99 -1.56 -22.53 13.23
CA ASP A 99 -2.46 -23.11 12.23
C ASP A 99 -2.28 -22.48 10.83
N ILE A 100 -1.66 -21.30 10.79
CA ILE A 100 -1.28 -20.67 9.53
C ILE A 100 0.07 -21.23 9.09
N ALA A 101 0.14 -21.81 7.90
CA ALA A 101 1.39 -22.34 7.34
C ALA A 101 2.53 -21.31 7.44
N LEU A 102 3.68 -21.72 7.94
CA LEU A 102 4.85 -20.85 8.13
C LEU A 102 5.25 -20.12 6.86
N GLU A 103 5.19 -20.79 5.72
CA GLU A 103 5.46 -20.20 4.40
C GLU A 103 4.53 -19.00 4.11
N LYS A 104 3.23 -19.11 4.42
CA LYS A 104 2.28 -18.00 4.24
C LYS A 104 2.64 -16.81 5.13
N GLN A 105 3.08 -17.07 6.36
CA GLN A 105 3.52 -16.02 7.28
C GLN A 105 4.83 -15.35 6.81
N GLN A 106 5.79 -16.13 6.33
CA GLN A 106 7.03 -15.63 5.74
C GLN A 106 6.77 -14.80 4.49
N ASN A 107 5.83 -15.23 3.63
CA ASN A 107 5.42 -14.48 2.45
C ASN A 107 4.78 -13.11 2.82
N ILE A 108 4.04 -13.02 3.95
CA ILE A 108 3.55 -11.73 4.46
C ILE A 108 4.73 -10.80 4.80
N ILE A 109 5.73 -11.30 5.51
CA ILE A 109 6.92 -10.50 5.85
C ILE A 109 7.66 -10.08 4.58
N GLN A 110 7.85 -11.01 3.66
CA GLN A 110 8.58 -10.78 2.42
C GLN A 110 7.91 -9.71 1.55
N LEU A 111 6.59 -9.80 1.35
CA LEU A 111 5.87 -8.85 0.50
C LEU A 111 5.57 -7.52 1.21
N ASN A 112 5.03 -7.58 2.45
CA ASN A 112 4.56 -6.37 3.13
C ASN A 112 5.70 -5.53 3.72
N ILE A 113 6.85 -6.14 4.02
CA ILE A 113 7.99 -5.47 4.65
C ILE A 113 9.19 -5.43 3.69
N SER A 114 9.80 -6.59 3.38
CA SER A 114 11.08 -6.62 2.64
C SER A 114 10.97 -5.99 1.26
N ALA A 115 9.90 -6.31 0.52
CA ALA A 115 9.65 -5.73 -0.79
C ALA A 115 9.43 -4.21 -0.72
N LEU A 116 8.63 -3.74 0.24
CA LEU A 116 8.38 -2.31 0.45
C LEU A 116 9.68 -1.55 0.77
N VAL A 117 10.51 -2.08 1.66
CA VAL A 117 11.82 -1.49 2.00
C VAL A 117 12.70 -1.43 0.76
N LYS A 118 12.79 -2.52 -0.01
CA LYS A 118 13.59 -2.58 -1.24
C LYS A 118 13.07 -1.61 -2.30
N MET A 119 11.77 -1.48 -2.49
CA MET A 119 11.17 -0.49 -3.39
C MET A 119 11.57 0.93 -2.98
N CYS A 120 11.44 1.28 -1.70
CA CYS A 120 11.89 2.59 -1.20
C CYS A 120 13.39 2.79 -1.44
N TYR A 121 14.22 1.79 -1.13
CA TYR A 121 15.68 1.86 -1.28
C TYR A 121 16.13 2.15 -2.71
N LEU A 122 15.45 1.54 -3.70
CA LEU A 122 15.83 1.69 -5.12
C LEU A 122 15.31 3.00 -5.75
N PHE A 123 14.09 3.45 -5.38
CA PHE A 123 13.48 4.61 -6.02
C PHE A 123 13.78 5.95 -5.33
N LEU A 124 14.07 5.97 -4.05
CA LEU A 124 14.39 7.21 -3.32
C LEU A 124 15.65 7.93 -3.82
N PRO A 125 16.75 7.27 -4.25
CA PRO A 125 17.91 7.96 -4.81
C PRO A 125 17.57 8.80 -6.05
N ASP A 126 16.71 8.31 -6.92
CA ASP A 126 16.29 9.03 -8.11
C ASP A 126 15.43 10.25 -7.75
N MET A 127 14.47 10.09 -6.83
CA MET A 127 13.68 11.20 -6.30
C MET A 127 14.57 12.25 -5.63
N LYS A 128 15.58 11.81 -4.88
CA LYS A 128 16.56 12.70 -4.24
C LYS A 128 17.37 13.50 -5.27
N SER A 129 17.81 12.86 -6.34
CA SER A 129 18.54 13.55 -7.42
C SER A 129 17.67 14.59 -8.13
N ASN A 130 16.36 14.32 -8.23
CA ASN A 130 15.39 15.24 -8.84
C ASN A 130 14.92 16.35 -7.87
N GLY A 131 15.29 16.29 -6.58
CA GLY A 131 14.83 17.23 -5.56
C GLY A 131 13.34 17.20 -5.28
N ASN A 132 12.63 16.17 -5.74
CA ASN A 132 11.18 16.05 -5.66
C ASN A 132 10.75 14.59 -5.75
N GLY A 133 9.73 14.21 -4.97
CA GLY A 133 9.14 12.88 -5.03
C GLY A 133 8.10 12.64 -3.95
N ILE A 134 7.29 11.64 -4.16
CA ILE A 134 6.33 11.15 -3.17
C ILE A 134 6.43 9.63 -3.08
N VAL A 135 6.61 9.11 -1.88
CA VAL A 135 6.43 7.69 -1.58
C VAL A 135 5.20 7.56 -0.70
N ALA A 136 4.19 6.83 -1.14
CA ALA A 136 2.99 6.55 -0.37
C ALA A 136 2.93 5.06 0.00
N ASN A 137 3.08 4.76 1.27
CA ASN A 137 3.03 3.40 1.79
C ASN A 137 1.65 3.11 2.37
N ILE A 138 0.97 2.09 1.83
CA ILE A 138 -0.36 1.69 2.30
C ILE A 138 -0.21 0.77 3.52
N ALA A 139 -0.44 1.35 4.70
CA ALA A 139 -0.48 0.65 5.97
C ALA A 139 -1.87 -0.01 6.21
N SER A 140 -2.43 0.15 7.38
CA SER A 140 -3.78 -0.29 7.78
C SER A 140 -4.15 0.33 9.12
N THR A 141 -5.42 0.34 9.48
CA THR A 141 -5.85 0.61 10.87
C THR A 141 -5.40 -0.46 11.85
N THR A 142 -5.08 -1.67 11.40
CA THR A 142 -4.48 -2.73 12.23
C THR A 142 -3.07 -2.38 12.72
N ALA A 143 -2.43 -1.37 12.13
CA ALA A 143 -1.12 -0.87 12.58
C ALA A 143 -1.14 -0.25 13.99
N PHE A 144 -2.30 0.16 14.49
CA PHE A 144 -2.43 0.85 15.80
C PHE A 144 -2.61 -0.10 16.98
N VAL A 145 -3.09 -1.31 16.73
CA VAL A 145 -3.47 -2.27 17.77
C VAL A 145 -2.90 -3.66 17.46
N PRO A 146 -2.49 -4.43 18.49
CA PRO A 146 -2.09 -5.82 18.30
C PRO A 146 -3.34 -6.68 18.11
N PHE A 147 -3.63 -7.11 16.88
CA PHE A 147 -4.75 -8.00 16.62
C PHE A 147 -4.35 -9.46 16.85
N ALA A 148 -5.07 -10.16 17.73
CA ALA A 148 -4.98 -11.60 17.85
C ALA A 148 -5.47 -12.24 16.53
N TYR A 149 -4.96 -13.41 16.22
CA TYR A 149 -5.21 -14.16 14.97
C TYR A 149 -4.68 -13.49 13.68
N GLU A 150 -4.15 -12.25 13.75
CA GLU A 150 -3.51 -11.53 12.65
C GLU A 150 -2.08 -11.11 12.99
N ALA A 151 -1.39 -11.85 13.85
CA ALA A 151 -0.15 -11.41 14.48
C ALA A 151 0.90 -10.89 13.48
N VAL A 152 1.21 -11.66 12.42
CA VAL A 152 2.22 -11.26 11.43
C VAL A 152 1.71 -10.13 10.55
N TYR A 153 0.45 -10.18 10.11
CA TYR A 153 -0.13 -9.13 9.27
C TYR A 153 -0.18 -7.77 9.99
N SER A 154 -0.79 -7.71 11.18
CA SER A 154 -0.90 -6.46 11.95
C SER A 154 0.48 -5.89 12.30
N SER A 155 1.43 -6.76 12.67
CA SER A 155 2.83 -6.36 12.93
C SER A 155 3.50 -5.82 11.67
N SER A 156 3.26 -6.41 10.49
CA SER A 156 3.79 -5.89 9.23
C SER A 156 3.27 -4.48 8.93
N LYS A 157 1.99 -4.19 9.23
CA LYS A 157 1.41 -2.86 9.02
C LYS A 157 1.88 -1.84 10.07
N ALA A 158 2.17 -2.27 11.29
CA ALA A 158 2.82 -1.44 12.30
C ALA A 158 4.26 -1.07 11.88
N PHE A 159 5.02 -2.03 11.31
CA PHE A 159 6.32 -1.76 10.72
C PHE A 159 6.22 -0.70 9.62
N VAL A 160 5.31 -0.88 8.65
CA VAL A 160 5.12 0.08 7.54
C VAL A 160 4.83 1.48 8.07
N MET A 161 3.98 1.62 9.09
CA MET A 161 3.66 2.90 9.69
C MET A 161 4.88 3.56 10.32
N SER A 162 5.62 2.85 11.17
CA SER A 162 6.81 3.37 11.86
C SER A 162 7.94 3.70 10.86
N PHE A 163 8.23 2.79 9.94
CA PHE A 163 9.23 2.95 8.90
C PHE A 163 8.97 4.19 8.03
N SER A 164 7.73 4.38 7.58
CA SER A 164 7.38 5.49 6.70
C SER A 164 7.55 6.84 7.38
N GLN A 165 7.19 6.95 8.67
CA GLN A 165 7.33 8.18 9.44
C GLN A 165 8.81 8.52 9.66
N ALA A 166 9.64 7.55 10.04
CA ALA A 166 11.07 7.74 10.19
C ALA A 166 11.73 8.17 8.86
N LEU A 167 11.39 7.45 7.78
CA LEU A 167 11.93 7.73 6.46
C LEU A 167 11.51 9.13 5.94
N HIS A 168 10.31 9.61 6.29
CA HIS A 168 9.90 10.97 5.97
C HIS A 168 10.84 12.01 6.59
N GLU A 169 11.19 11.87 7.88
CA GLU A 169 12.06 12.80 8.56
C GLU A 169 13.47 12.86 7.94
N GLU A 170 13.96 11.72 7.44
CA GLU A 170 15.27 11.64 6.75
C GLU A 170 15.23 12.34 5.38
N TYR A 171 14.12 12.21 4.64
CA TYR A 171 14.05 12.61 3.22
C TYR A 171 13.33 13.94 2.97
N LYS A 172 12.61 14.52 3.92
CA LYS A 172 11.92 15.82 3.76
C LYS A 172 12.85 16.96 3.34
N LYS A 173 14.10 16.95 3.78
CA LYS A 173 15.11 17.95 3.40
C LYS A 173 15.48 17.92 1.90
N TYR A 174 15.13 16.84 1.19
CA TYR A 174 15.34 16.69 -0.25
C TYR A 174 14.06 16.96 -1.06
N GLY A 175 13.03 17.57 -0.46
CA GLY A 175 11.76 17.82 -1.13
C GLY A 175 10.90 16.56 -1.32
N ILE A 176 11.22 15.46 -0.63
CA ILE A 176 10.50 14.19 -0.75
C ILE A 176 9.53 14.01 0.41
N THR A 177 8.30 13.63 0.08
CA THR A 177 7.30 13.24 1.08
C THR A 177 7.19 11.73 1.12
N VAL A 178 7.39 11.14 2.32
CA VAL A 178 7.02 9.74 2.56
C VAL A 178 5.74 9.74 3.37
N ALA A 179 4.65 9.28 2.74
CA ALA A 179 3.31 9.30 3.29
C ALA A 179 2.89 7.91 3.80
N THR A 180 2.28 7.86 4.97
CA THR A 180 1.59 6.69 5.50
C THR A 180 0.10 6.85 5.29
N ILE A 181 -0.54 5.97 4.53
CA ILE A 181 -1.98 5.99 4.29
C ILE A 181 -2.60 4.74 4.92
N CYS A 182 -3.54 4.94 5.85
CA CYS A 182 -4.16 3.85 6.61
C CYS A 182 -5.62 3.64 6.19
N PRO A 183 -5.92 2.65 5.32
CA PRO A 183 -7.28 2.17 5.13
C PRO A 183 -7.79 1.46 6.39
N GLY A 184 -9.10 1.52 6.62
CA GLY A 184 -9.81 0.55 7.43
C GLY A 184 -10.27 -0.64 6.56
N VAL A 185 -11.24 -1.39 7.05
CA VAL A 185 -11.89 -2.45 6.26
C VAL A 185 -12.43 -1.85 4.96
N THR A 186 -12.01 -2.44 3.84
CA THR A 186 -12.35 -1.98 2.49
C THR A 186 -12.85 -3.18 1.67
N ASN A 187 -13.99 -3.06 1.00
CA ASN A 187 -14.64 -4.14 0.26
C ASN A 187 -13.81 -4.57 -0.96
N THR A 188 -12.95 -5.54 -0.78
CA THR A 188 -12.05 -6.09 -1.80
C THR A 188 -11.87 -7.59 -1.60
N ASP A 189 -11.38 -8.28 -2.61
CA ASP A 189 -11.04 -9.71 -2.53
C ASP A 189 -9.92 -10.02 -1.53
N PHE A 190 -9.26 -8.99 -0.97
CA PHE A 190 -8.16 -9.14 -0.02
C PHE A 190 -8.58 -9.97 1.19
N PHE A 191 -9.73 -9.65 1.78
CA PHE A 191 -10.20 -10.34 2.98
C PHE A 191 -10.56 -11.80 2.71
N ALA A 192 -11.23 -12.07 1.59
CA ALA A 192 -11.55 -13.44 1.19
C ALA A 192 -10.28 -14.26 0.91
N SER A 193 -9.30 -13.70 0.22
CA SER A 193 -8.03 -14.37 -0.10
C SER A 193 -7.14 -14.59 1.12
N ALA A 194 -7.26 -13.76 2.13
CA ALA A 194 -6.52 -13.87 3.38
C ALA A 194 -7.17 -14.83 4.39
N GLY A 195 -8.43 -15.24 4.15
CA GLY A 195 -9.20 -16.11 5.04
C GLY A 195 -9.81 -15.36 6.23
N PHE A 196 -9.99 -14.04 6.11
CA PHE A 196 -10.59 -13.24 7.18
C PHE A 196 -12.08 -13.56 7.34
N ARG A 197 -12.50 -13.79 8.59
CA ARG A 197 -13.91 -14.01 8.96
C ARG A 197 -14.62 -12.68 9.18
N LEU A 198 -14.76 -11.89 8.13
CA LEU A 198 -15.51 -10.63 8.21
C LEU A 198 -17.03 -10.91 8.18
N GLN A 199 -17.60 -11.33 9.30
CA GLN A 199 -19.04 -11.33 9.48
C GLN A 199 -19.47 -9.91 9.90
N ASN A 200 -20.35 -9.28 9.07
CA ASN A 200 -21.02 -8.00 9.36
C ASN A 200 -20.17 -6.70 9.35
N PHE A 201 -19.02 -6.66 8.69
CA PHE A 201 -18.32 -5.39 8.49
C PHE A 201 -18.80 -4.67 7.21
N ASN A 202 -19.37 -3.48 7.39
CA ASN A 202 -19.67 -2.58 6.27
C ASN A 202 -18.37 -1.87 5.85
N GLY A 203 -17.59 -2.52 4.99
CA GLY A 203 -16.33 -2.00 4.49
C GLY A 203 -16.51 -0.71 3.67
N ALA A 204 -15.42 0.03 3.49
CA ALA A 204 -15.41 1.18 2.59
C ALA A 204 -15.43 0.71 1.13
N ASP A 205 -16.01 1.50 0.23
CA ASP A 205 -15.80 1.33 -1.20
C ASP A 205 -14.31 1.62 -1.52
N PRO A 206 -13.61 0.75 -2.27
CA PRO A 206 -12.24 1.01 -2.71
C PRO A 206 -12.08 2.34 -3.45
N LYS A 207 -13.09 2.79 -4.18
CA LYS A 207 -13.09 4.08 -4.88
C LYS A 207 -13.12 5.26 -3.92
N ASP A 208 -13.89 5.17 -2.82
CA ASP A 208 -13.89 6.21 -1.78
C ASP A 208 -12.54 6.32 -1.10
N PHE A 209 -11.92 5.17 -0.81
CA PHE A 209 -10.57 5.16 -0.28
C PHE A 209 -9.56 5.76 -1.28
N ALA A 210 -9.66 5.41 -2.57
CA ALA A 210 -8.75 5.91 -3.59
C ALA A 210 -8.83 7.45 -3.73
N LYS A 211 -10.02 8.03 -3.75
CA LYS A 211 -10.24 9.49 -3.74
C LYS A 211 -9.62 10.15 -2.51
N PHE A 212 -9.81 9.56 -1.34
CA PHE A 212 -9.19 10.05 -0.10
C PHE A 212 -7.66 9.98 -0.17
N ALA A 213 -7.10 8.85 -0.60
CA ALA A 213 -5.67 8.62 -0.71
C ALA A 213 -5.03 9.57 -1.74
N TYR A 214 -5.65 9.74 -2.91
CA TYR A 214 -5.21 10.68 -3.91
C TYR A 214 -5.07 12.10 -3.34
N ARG A 215 -6.13 12.62 -2.68
CA ARG A 215 -6.10 13.94 -2.06
C ARG A 215 -5.02 14.07 -0.99
N ALA A 216 -4.83 13.04 -0.16
CA ALA A 216 -3.80 13.02 0.87
C ALA A 216 -2.39 13.06 0.26
N ILE A 217 -2.14 12.26 -0.78
CA ILE A 217 -0.87 12.16 -1.49
C ILE A 217 -0.56 13.48 -2.22
N GLN A 218 -1.50 14.04 -2.99
CA GLN A 218 -1.29 15.30 -3.71
C GLN A 218 -1.05 16.49 -2.76
N ASN A 219 -1.70 16.51 -1.60
CA ASN A 219 -1.47 17.50 -0.55
C ASN A 219 -0.25 17.18 0.33
N ARG A 220 0.57 16.21 -0.03
CA ARG A 220 1.79 15.80 0.70
C ARG A 220 1.58 15.55 2.19
N LYS A 221 0.43 14.98 2.57
CA LYS A 221 0.14 14.63 3.97
C LYS A 221 0.97 13.43 4.37
N VAL A 222 1.80 13.62 5.38
CA VAL A 222 2.73 12.58 5.89
C VAL A 222 1.96 11.40 6.50
N PHE A 223 0.81 11.67 7.12
CA PHE A 223 0.03 10.65 7.80
C PHE A 223 -1.47 10.87 7.60
N SER A 224 -2.18 9.83 7.14
CA SER A 224 -3.60 9.94 6.84
C SER A 224 -4.36 8.65 7.17
N ILE A 225 -5.47 8.78 7.88
CA ILE A 225 -6.38 7.68 8.24
C ILE A 225 -7.73 7.91 7.56
N HIS A 226 -8.17 6.93 6.78
CA HIS A 226 -9.46 6.97 6.10
C HIS A 226 -10.62 6.78 7.07
N ARG A 227 -11.68 7.57 6.92
CA ARG A 227 -12.89 7.64 7.75
C ARG A 227 -12.64 8.12 9.19
N PHE A 228 -13.61 8.85 9.73
CA PHE A 228 -13.52 9.41 11.07
C PHE A 228 -13.55 8.34 12.17
N SER A 229 -14.36 7.29 12.00
CA SER A 229 -14.40 6.15 12.92
C SER A 229 -13.04 5.50 13.14
N ASN A 230 -12.26 5.35 12.08
CA ASN A 230 -10.91 4.78 12.15
C ASN A 230 -9.92 5.70 12.89
N LYS A 231 -10.10 7.02 12.77
CA LYS A 231 -9.31 7.99 13.55
C LYS A 231 -9.59 7.88 15.05
N LEU A 232 -10.84 7.62 15.43
CA LEU A 232 -11.20 7.39 16.83
C LEU A 232 -10.55 6.12 17.38
N ILE A 233 -10.52 5.03 16.60
CA ILE A 233 -9.83 3.78 16.97
C ILE A 233 -8.33 4.04 17.18
N ALA A 234 -7.69 4.76 16.27
CA ALA A 234 -6.27 5.10 16.38
C ALA A 234 -5.97 5.99 17.60
N LEU A 235 -6.85 6.96 17.87
CA LEU A 235 -6.74 7.83 19.03
C LEU A 235 -6.91 7.04 20.33
N TRP A 236 -7.92 6.17 20.39
CA TRP A 236 -8.15 5.27 21.51
C TRP A 236 -6.93 4.39 21.78
N ALA A 237 -6.37 3.75 20.78
CA ALA A 237 -5.18 2.91 20.90
C ALA A 237 -3.94 3.67 21.41
N LYS A 238 -3.88 4.99 21.18
CA LYS A 238 -2.78 5.85 21.64
C LYS A 238 -2.94 6.31 23.09
N ILE A 239 -4.20 6.53 23.55
CA ILE A 239 -4.48 7.09 24.88
C ILE A 239 -4.49 6.01 25.95
N PHE A 240 -5.02 4.82 25.66
CA PHE A 240 -5.17 3.77 26.66
C PHE A 240 -3.88 2.95 26.87
N PRO A 241 -3.65 2.41 28.08
CA PRO A 241 -2.51 1.55 28.37
C PRO A 241 -2.45 0.35 27.42
N ARG A 242 -1.27 0.01 26.93
CA ARG A 242 -1.06 -1.04 25.90
C ARG A 242 -1.68 -2.39 26.30
N ASN A 243 -1.63 -2.76 27.59
CA ASN A 243 -2.24 -3.99 28.08
C ASN A 243 -3.76 -4.00 27.92
N PHE A 244 -4.41 -2.88 28.18
CA PHE A 244 -5.85 -2.73 28.01
C PHE A 244 -6.23 -2.82 26.50
N VAL A 245 -5.52 -2.09 25.65
CA VAL A 245 -5.71 -2.14 24.20
C VAL A 245 -5.58 -3.58 23.69
N ARG A 246 -4.56 -4.33 24.12
CA ARG A 246 -4.34 -5.73 23.75
C ARG A 246 -5.51 -6.64 24.14
N ILE A 247 -6.05 -6.48 25.35
CA ILE A 247 -7.17 -7.31 25.83
C ILE A 247 -8.44 -7.02 25.04
N VAL A 248 -8.73 -5.74 24.78
CA VAL A 248 -9.93 -5.33 24.03
C VAL A 248 -9.83 -5.80 22.57
N SER A 249 -8.69 -5.56 21.90
CA SER A 249 -8.51 -5.99 20.50
C SER A 249 -8.63 -7.51 20.33
N ALA A 250 -8.11 -8.29 21.29
CA ALA A 250 -8.25 -9.76 21.27
C ALA A 250 -9.71 -10.23 21.41
N LYS A 251 -10.57 -9.46 22.09
CA LYS A 251 -12.01 -9.75 22.16
C LYS A 251 -12.76 -9.39 20.86
N MET A 252 -12.26 -8.39 20.14
CA MET A 252 -12.85 -8.00 18.85
C MET A 252 -12.49 -8.96 17.70
N SER A 253 -11.45 -9.76 17.88
CA SER A 253 -10.97 -10.74 16.89
C SER A 253 -11.62 -12.15 17.07
N LYS A 254 -12.55 -12.31 17.99
CA LYS A 254 -13.35 -13.53 18.20
C LYS A 254 -14.75 -13.38 17.62
#